data_b9ed8acc80209fb285870f0e50904144
#
_entry.id   b9ed8acc80209fb285870f0e50904144
#
_cell.length_a   1.000
_cell.length_b   1.000
_cell.length_c   1.000
_cell.angle_alpha   90.00
_cell.angle_beta   90.00
_cell.angle_gamma   90.00
#
_symmetry.space_group_name_H-M   'P 1'
#
loop_
_entity.id
_entity.type
_entity.pdbx_description
1 polymer ?
#
loop_
_entity_poly.entity_id
_entity_poly.type
_entity_poly.pdbx_seq_one_letter_code
_entity_poly.pdbx_strand_id
1 'polypeptide(L)'
;NKPDDGVPAFASQAPSVTWRFTAPNVRDLAWGTSDRYVWDATRALVKNERGGSDTVDISSFYRLHAPAAAWAVGGARYTRDAIEKLSDYLWEYPWPSMTSMEGVLTGGGMEYPRLTIMQPWADTLSLAGDLMHETGHMWFPMQVGASETRFPWMDEGFTQFDAAQGMRQLYGEPRTGGRIADQEPGQRALYIKRALAGQDQILMTPGDLFP
;
A
#
# COMPACT_ATOMS: atom_id res chain seq x y z
N ASN A 1 0.84 -4.18 21.68
CA ASN A 1 1.94 -4.10 22.68
C ASN A 1 2.13 -2.65 23.05
N LYS A 2 2.02 -2.32 24.33
CA LYS A 2 2.40 -1.00 24.82
C LYS A 2 3.93 -0.89 24.81
N PRO A 3 4.52 0.28 24.57
CA PRO A 3 5.98 0.44 24.55
C PRO A 3 6.68 -0.02 25.83
N ASP A 4 5.93 -0.16 26.93
CA ASP A 4 6.45 -0.55 28.25
C ASP A 4 6.22 -2.04 28.60
N ASP A 5 5.68 -2.87 27.70
CA ASP A 5 5.37 -4.28 27.98
C ASP A 5 6.60 -5.20 28.00
N GLY A 6 7.76 -4.69 28.33
CA GLY A 6 8.94 -5.50 28.64
C GLY A 6 9.53 -6.26 27.44
N VAL A 7 9.27 -5.81 26.21
CA VAL A 7 10.06 -6.28 25.05
C VAL A 7 11.50 -5.87 25.30
N PRO A 8 12.45 -6.81 25.40
CA PRO A 8 13.84 -6.45 25.62
C PRO A 8 14.28 -5.50 24.51
N ALA A 9 14.65 -4.29 24.88
CA ALA A 9 15.39 -3.44 23.95
C ALA A 9 16.67 -4.22 23.59
N PHE A 10 16.83 -4.57 22.32
CA PHE A 10 18.10 -5.10 21.82
C PHE A 10 19.14 -3.97 21.89
N ALA A 11 19.67 -3.75 23.06
CA ALA A 11 20.81 -2.86 23.23
C ALA A 11 22.06 -3.64 22.75
N SER A 12 22.48 -3.41 21.53
CA SER A 12 23.80 -3.82 21.11
C SER A 12 24.82 -3.09 21.99
N GLN A 13 25.73 -3.82 22.62
CA GLN A 13 26.86 -3.25 23.35
C GLN A 13 27.99 -2.75 22.44
N ALA A 14 27.87 -2.98 21.13
CA ALA A 14 28.80 -2.47 20.14
C ALA A 14 28.59 -0.94 19.95
N PRO A 15 29.68 -0.17 19.72
CA PRO A 15 29.57 1.27 19.48
C PRO A 15 28.83 1.63 18.19
N SER A 16 28.70 0.66 17.27
CA SER A 16 27.92 0.77 16.04
C SER A 16 27.42 -0.61 15.61
N VAL A 17 26.29 -0.63 14.89
CA VAL A 17 25.74 -1.85 14.29
C VAL A 17 25.54 -1.60 12.80
N THR A 18 26.02 -2.53 11.98
CA THR A 18 25.80 -2.51 10.54
C THR A 18 24.65 -3.44 10.19
N TRP A 19 23.64 -2.90 9.53
CA TRP A 19 22.54 -3.66 8.98
C TRP A 19 22.74 -3.82 7.47
N ARG A 20 22.50 -5.01 6.96
CA ARG A 20 22.56 -5.28 5.53
C ARG A 20 21.24 -5.88 5.10
N PHE A 21 20.63 -5.25 4.10
CA PHE A 21 19.41 -5.72 3.48
C PHE A 21 19.70 -6.11 2.03
N THR A 22 19.03 -7.13 1.54
CA THR A 22 19.13 -7.58 0.15
C THR A 22 17.74 -7.86 -0.38
N ALA A 23 17.44 -7.29 -1.52
CA ALA A 23 16.19 -7.51 -2.22
C ALA A 23 16.49 -7.75 -3.71
N PRO A 24 16.32 -8.98 -4.22
CA PRO A 24 16.47 -9.25 -5.64
C PRO A 24 15.24 -8.78 -6.42
N ASN A 25 15.43 -8.52 -7.72
CA ASN A 25 14.36 -8.16 -8.66
C ASN A 25 13.54 -6.94 -8.21
N VAL A 26 14.22 -5.89 -7.76
CA VAL A 26 13.62 -4.61 -7.39
C VAL A 26 14.27 -3.50 -8.21
N ARG A 27 13.47 -2.50 -8.56
CA ARG A 27 13.93 -1.36 -9.37
C ARG A 27 14.46 -0.21 -8.53
N ASP A 28 14.14 -0.22 -7.24
CA ASP A 28 14.46 0.85 -6.30
C ASP A 28 14.59 0.30 -4.88
N LEU A 29 14.99 1.13 -3.93
CA LEU A 29 15.15 0.76 -2.52
C LEU A 29 14.74 1.93 -1.63
N ALA A 30 13.89 1.64 -0.65
CA ALA A 30 13.63 2.54 0.46
C ALA A 30 13.84 1.84 1.79
N TRP A 31 14.07 2.62 2.83
CA TRP A 31 14.18 2.14 4.19
C TRP A 31 13.66 3.19 5.17
N GLY A 32 13.25 2.77 6.33
CA GLY A 32 12.85 3.66 7.40
C GLY A 32 13.33 3.17 8.75
N THR A 33 13.50 4.09 9.67
CA THR A 33 13.90 3.80 11.04
C THR A 33 13.21 4.74 12.01
N SER A 34 12.90 4.24 13.20
CA SER A 34 12.36 5.03 14.29
C SER A 34 12.61 4.30 15.61
N ASP A 35 12.85 5.06 16.67
CA ASP A 35 12.85 4.57 18.05
C ASP A 35 11.43 4.45 18.65
N ARG A 36 10.40 4.78 17.86
CA ARG A 36 9.00 4.84 18.26
C ARG A 36 8.08 3.88 17.53
N TYR A 37 8.61 3.09 16.59
CA TYR A 37 7.78 2.14 15.85
C TYR A 37 7.37 0.95 16.72
N VAL A 38 6.08 0.64 16.63
CA VAL A 38 5.53 -0.67 16.93
C VAL A 38 5.63 -1.51 15.67
N TRP A 39 5.92 -2.77 15.81
CA TRP A 39 5.96 -3.73 14.73
C TRP A 39 4.88 -4.77 14.90
N ASP A 40 3.95 -4.80 13.96
CA ASP A 40 3.00 -5.90 13.79
C ASP A 40 3.37 -6.72 12.58
N ALA A 41 3.09 -8.03 12.64
CA ALA A 41 3.39 -8.94 11.54
C ALA A 41 2.29 -9.97 11.35
N THR A 42 2.13 -10.43 10.13
CA THR A 42 1.23 -11.52 9.74
C THR A 42 1.77 -12.18 8.47
N ARG A 43 0.99 -13.07 7.86
CA ARG A 43 1.33 -13.73 6.59
C ARG A 43 0.15 -13.68 5.65
N ALA A 44 0.45 -13.47 4.37
CA ALA A 44 -0.47 -13.67 3.25
C ALA A 44 -0.19 -15.03 2.61
N LEU A 45 -1.25 -15.65 2.07
CA LEU A 45 -1.15 -16.85 1.23
C LEU A 45 -1.51 -16.47 -0.20
N VAL A 46 -0.57 -16.62 -1.10
CA VAL A 46 -0.72 -16.28 -2.51
C VAL A 46 -0.71 -17.56 -3.33
N LYS A 47 -1.76 -17.76 -4.13
CA LYS A 47 -1.79 -18.87 -5.09
C LYS A 47 -0.73 -18.63 -6.15
N ASN A 48 0.08 -19.65 -6.43
CA ASN A 48 1.12 -19.57 -7.43
C ASN A 48 0.73 -20.32 -8.72
N GLU A 49 1.38 -19.98 -9.83
CA GLU A 49 1.13 -20.57 -11.14
C GLU A 49 1.44 -22.08 -11.20
N ARG A 50 2.15 -22.61 -10.22
CA ARG A 50 2.49 -24.04 -10.09
C ARG A 50 1.37 -24.87 -9.46
N GLY A 51 0.24 -24.26 -9.11
CA GLY A 51 -0.92 -24.91 -8.49
C GLY A 51 -0.82 -25.09 -6.98
N GLY A 52 0.16 -24.43 -6.33
CA GLY A 52 0.33 -24.37 -4.90
C GLY A 52 0.04 -22.98 -4.34
N SER A 53 0.56 -22.73 -3.14
CA SER A 53 0.51 -21.41 -2.51
C SER A 53 1.86 -21.06 -1.93
N ASP A 54 2.27 -19.83 -2.11
CA ASP A 54 3.45 -19.25 -1.49
C ASP A 54 3.05 -18.39 -0.28
N THR A 55 3.93 -18.31 0.69
CA THR A 55 3.73 -17.48 1.87
C THR A 55 4.49 -16.17 1.70
N VAL A 56 3.81 -15.05 1.94
CA VAL A 56 4.40 -13.72 1.95
C VAL A 56 4.40 -13.20 3.38
N ASP A 57 5.58 -12.90 3.92
CA ASP A 57 5.70 -12.31 5.26
C ASP A 57 5.32 -10.83 5.21
N ILE A 58 4.35 -10.44 6.01
CA ILE A 58 3.83 -9.07 6.09
C ILE A 58 4.33 -8.43 7.37
N SER A 59 4.93 -7.25 7.23
CA SER A 59 5.34 -6.39 8.35
C SER A 59 4.65 -5.04 8.27
N SER A 60 4.23 -4.51 9.41
CA SER A 60 3.66 -3.17 9.51
C SER A 60 4.33 -2.42 10.65
N PHE A 61 4.87 -1.25 10.35
CA PHE A 61 5.56 -0.38 11.31
C PHE A 61 4.82 0.95 11.44
N TYR A 62 4.49 1.31 12.67
CA TYR A 62 3.74 2.54 12.93
C TYR A 62 4.01 3.06 14.34
N ARG A 63 3.72 4.35 14.56
CA ARG A 63 3.82 4.98 15.86
C ARG A 63 2.46 4.96 16.58
N LEU A 64 2.48 4.77 17.90
CA LEU A 64 1.27 4.84 18.72
C LEU A 64 0.92 6.30 19.03
N HIS A 65 0.12 6.90 18.17
CA HIS A 65 -0.41 8.25 18.36
C HIS A 65 -1.78 8.40 17.70
N ALA A 66 -2.59 9.35 18.19
CA ALA A 66 -3.98 9.48 17.74
C ALA A 66 -4.17 9.63 16.23
N PRO A 67 -3.33 10.39 15.49
CA PRO A 67 -3.45 10.46 14.03
C PRO A 67 -3.23 9.12 13.31
N ALA A 68 -2.52 8.17 13.89
CA ALA A 68 -2.25 6.85 13.31
C ALA A 68 -3.05 5.71 14.00
N ALA A 69 -4.16 6.01 14.64
CA ALA A 69 -4.92 5.02 15.41
C ALA A 69 -5.39 3.82 14.59
N ALA A 70 -5.68 3.99 13.31
CA ALA A 70 -6.11 2.91 12.42
C ALA A 70 -5.03 1.85 12.20
N TRP A 71 -3.76 2.23 12.27
CA TRP A 71 -2.63 1.32 12.07
C TRP A 71 -2.59 0.22 13.13
N ALA A 72 -2.80 0.59 14.40
CA ALA A 72 -2.88 -0.36 15.51
C ALA A 72 -4.07 -1.33 15.40
N VAL A 73 -5.11 -0.95 14.65
CA VAL A 73 -6.29 -1.79 14.41
C VAL A 73 -6.04 -2.78 13.29
N GLY A 74 -5.30 -2.37 12.26
CA GLY A 74 -5.26 -3.21 11.07
C GLY A 74 -4.12 -3.02 10.07
N GLY A 75 -3.05 -2.31 10.36
CA GLY A 75 -1.97 -2.07 9.39
C GLY A 75 -1.46 -3.35 8.72
N ALA A 76 -1.01 -4.33 9.50
CA ALA A 76 -0.55 -5.62 8.97
C ALA A 76 -1.66 -6.41 8.27
N ARG A 77 -2.88 -6.40 8.85
CA ARG A 77 -4.04 -7.11 8.27
C ARG A 77 -4.45 -6.54 6.91
N TYR A 78 -4.55 -5.22 6.78
CA TYR A 78 -4.96 -4.60 5.52
C TYR A 78 -3.90 -4.77 4.44
N THR A 79 -2.62 -4.75 4.79
CA THR A 79 -1.52 -5.08 3.85
C THR A 79 -1.62 -6.53 3.38
N ARG A 80 -1.88 -7.48 4.30
CA ARG A 80 -2.15 -8.88 3.94
C ARG A 80 -3.33 -9.00 3.00
N ASP A 81 -4.44 -8.39 3.36
CA ASP A 81 -5.68 -8.46 2.60
C ASP A 81 -5.49 -7.88 1.18
N ALA A 82 -4.69 -6.82 1.04
CA ALA A 82 -4.33 -6.27 -0.27
C ALA A 82 -3.51 -7.26 -1.10
N ILE A 83 -2.46 -7.85 -0.54
CA ILE A 83 -1.64 -8.87 -1.23
C ILE A 83 -2.51 -10.04 -1.70
N GLU A 84 -3.35 -10.60 -0.82
CA GLU A 84 -4.20 -11.74 -1.16
C GLU A 84 -5.24 -11.40 -2.24
N LYS A 85 -5.93 -10.26 -2.11
CA LYS A 85 -7.00 -9.88 -3.04
C LYS A 85 -6.48 -9.47 -4.41
N LEU A 86 -5.39 -8.73 -4.46
CA LEU A 86 -4.79 -8.34 -5.73
C LEU A 86 -4.11 -9.53 -6.41
N SER A 87 -3.50 -10.45 -5.66
CA SER A 87 -2.98 -11.69 -6.22
C SER A 87 -4.08 -12.58 -6.80
N ASP A 88 -5.25 -12.66 -6.16
CA ASP A 88 -6.41 -13.41 -6.68
C ASP A 88 -7.03 -12.73 -7.92
N TYR A 89 -6.97 -11.41 -7.99
CA TYR A 89 -7.59 -10.62 -9.06
C TYR A 89 -6.69 -10.47 -10.29
N LEU A 90 -5.39 -10.24 -10.08
CA LEU A 90 -4.41 -10.00 -11.14
C LEU A 90 -3.59 -11.27 -11.42
N TRP A 91 -2.47 -11.42 -10.74
CA TRP A 91 -1.59 -12.59 -10.76
C TRP A 91 -0.74 -12.63 -9.50
N GLU A 92 0.06 -13.68 -9.31
CA GLU A 92 0.78 -13.91 -8.06
C GLU A 92 1.71 -12.74 -7.69
N TYR A 93 1.74 -12.38 -6.40
CA TYR A 93 2.74 -11.50 -5.84
C TYR A 93 4.09 -12.23 -5.75
N PRO A 94 5.16 -11.78 -6.43
CA PRO A 94 6.34 -12.61 -6.66
C PRO A 94 7.39 -12.54 -5.55
N TRP A 95 7.24 -11.65 -4.58
CA TRP A 95 8.25 -11.47 -3.54
C TRP A 95 7.87 -12.14 -2.22
N PRO A 96 8.88 -12.55 -1.41
CA PRO A 96 8.62 -13.28 -0.17
C PRO A 96 8.14 -12.40 0.99
N SER A 97 8.14 -11.08 0.84
CA SER A 97 7.68 -10.17 1.91
C SER A 97 7.13 -8.87 1.37
N MET A 98 6.27 -8.23 2.18
CA MET A 98 5.76 -6.88 1.99
C MET A 98 5.79 -6.12 3.31
N THR A 99 6.19 -4.86 3.27
CA THR A 99 6.23 -3.99 4.43
C THR A 99 5.35 -2.77 4.19
N SER A 100 4.51 -2.43 5.15
CA SER A 100 3.81 -1.15 5.21
C SER A 100 4.34 -0.32 6.39
N MET A 101 4.58 0.96 6.16
CA MET A 101 5.18 1.85 7.14
C MET A 101 4.40 3.15 7.27
N GLU A 102 4.04 3.51 8.48
CA GLU A 102 3.53 4.85 8.77
C GLU A 102 4.70 5.82 8.77
N GLY A 103 4.64 6.83 7.91
CA GLY A 103 5.66 7.85 7.75
C GLY A 103 5.16 9.26 8.03
N VAL A 104 6.03 10.23 7.78
CA VAL A 104 5.73 11.67 7.91
C VAL A 104 5.37 12.22 6.52
N LEU A 105 4.34 11.65 5.89
CA LEU A 105 3.82 12.15 4.62
C LEU A 105 2.62 13.06 4.85
N THR A 106 2.47 14.05 4.02
CA THR A 106 1.32 14.96 3.99
C THR A 106 0.49 14.67 2.75
N GLY A 107 -0.40 13.68 2.88
CA GLY A 107 -1.30 13.25 1.81
C GLY A 107 -0.81 11.99 1.07
N GLY A 108 -1.62 10.93 1.10
CA GLY A 108 -1.39 9.68 0.39
C GLY A 108 -0.27 8.81 0.95
N GLY A 109 0.35 8.08 0.05
CA GLY A 109 1.44 7.17 0.31
C GLY A 109 2.58 7.32 -0.70
N MET A 110 3.48 6.35 -0.67
CA MET A 110 4.56 6.19 -1.64
C MET A 110 4.94 4.71 -1.73
N GLU A 111 4.91 4.23 -2.94
CA GLU A 111 5.13 2.84 -3.29
C GLU A 111 6.60 2.56 -3.61
N TYR A 112 7.38 2.14 -2.66
CA TYR A 112 8.68 1.54 -2.96
C TYR A 112 8.56 0.03 -3.13
N PRO A 113 9.44 -0.61 -3.91
CA PRO A 113 9.39 -2.07 -4.08
C PRO A 113 9.40 -2.79 -2.74
N ARG A 114 8.33 -3.54 -2.44
CA ARG A 114 8.14 -4.32 -1.22
C ARG A 114 8.06 -3.50 0.08
N LEU A 115 7.97 -2.18 -0.01
CA LEU A 115 7.83 -1.29 1.12
C LEU A 115 7.01 -0.06 0.73
N THR A 116 5.83 0.11 1.33
CA THR A 116 5.04 1.33 1.14
C THR A 116 5.15 2.22 2.37
N ILE A 117 5.29 3.51 2.15
CA ILE A 117 5.29 4.52 3.21
C ILE A 117 4.02 5.35 3.08
N MET A 118 3.27 5.52 4.15
CA MET A 118 1.97 6.18 4.11
C MET A 118 1.81 7.18 5.24
N GLN A 119 0.90 8.11 5.03
CA GLN A 119 0.51 9.05 6.07
C GLN A 119 -0.14 8.35 7.27
N PRO A 120 -0.16 8.99 8.44
CA PRO A 120 -0.95 8.50 9.55
C PRO A 120 -2.46 8.59 9.24
N TRP A 121 -3.18 7.51 9.49
CA TRP A 121 -4.63 7.43 9.36
C TRP A 121 -5.28 7.09 10.69
N ALA A 122 -6.26 7.89 11.10
CA ALA A 122 -7.12 7.57 12.25
C ALA A 122 -8.33 6.72 11.86
N ASP A 123 -8.74 6.78 10.59
CA ASP A 123 -9.88 6.06 10.05
C ASP A 123 -9.43 4.75 9.37
N THR A 124 -10.02 3.64 9.78
CA THR A 124 -9.64 2.31 9.32
C THR A 124 -9.98 2.04 7.86
N LEU A 125 -11.06 2.62 7.33
CA LEU A 125 -11.44 2.44 5.94
C LEU A 125 -10.50 3.21 5.00
N SER A 126 -10.12 4.43 5.41
CA SER A 126 -9.12 5.23 4.68
C SER A 126 -7.77 4.52 4.65
N LEU A 127 -7.30 4.01 5.80
CA LEU A 127 -6.07 3.22 5.84
C LEU A 127 -6.15 1.97 4.96
N ALA A 128 -7.26 1.24 4.99
CA ALA A 128 -7.43 0.05 4.16
C ALA A 128 -7.42 0.38 2.66
N GLY A 129 -8.05 1.49 2.28
CA GLY A 129 -8.07 1.97 0.89
C GLY A 129 -6.70 2.37 0.38
N ASP A 130 -5.96 3.17 1.16
CA ASP A 130 -4.60 3.57 0.82
C ASP A 130 -3.64 2.37 0.79
N LEU A 131 -3.73 1.45 1.76
CA LEU A 131 -2.91 0.24 1.75
C LEU A 131 -3.23 -0.65 0.55
N MET A 132 -4.49 -0.71 0.10
CA MET A 132 -4.87 -1.41 -1.12
C MET A 132 -4.24 -0.76 -2.34
N HIS A 133 -4.23 0.58 -2.42
CA HIS A 133 -3.64 1.36 -3.50
C HIS A 133 -2.12 1.19 -3.52
N GLU A 134 -1.43 1.55 -2.45
CA GLU A 134 0.03 1.51 -2.38
C GLU A 134 0.60 0.07 -2.53
N THR A 135 -0.14 -0.93 -2.08
CA THR A 135 0.22 -2.32 -2.34
C THR A 135 -0.06 -2.72 -3.80
N GLY A 136 -1.07 -2.14 -4.42
CA GLY A 136 -1.40 -2.33 -5.83
C GLY A 136 -0.27 -1.96 -6.78
N HIS A 137 0.50 -0.94 -6.43
CA HIS A 137 1.70 -0.56 -7.15
C HIS A 137 2.76 -1.67 -7.26
N MET A 138 2.65 -2.72 -6.47
CA MET A 138 3.52 -3.90 -6.64
C MET A 138 3.25 -4.63 -7.96
N TRP A 139 2.11 -4.41 -8.61
CA TRP A 139 1.81 -4.88 -9.96
C TRP A 139 2.12 -3.80 -11.00
N PHE A 140 1.70 -2.56 -10.76
CA PHE A 140 1.95 -1.39 -11.60
C PHE A 140 2.51 -0.24 -10.74
N PRO A 141 3.79 0.13 -10.87
CA PRO A 141 4.76 -0.18 -11.93
C PRO A 141 5.79 -1.26 -11.56
N MET A 142 5.71 -1.93 -10.40
CA MET A 142 6.83 -2.73 -9.91
C MET A 142 7.07 -4.00 -10.72
N GLN A 143 6.04 -4.67 -11.20
CA GLN A 143 6.15 -5.84 -12.10
C GLN A 143 5.98 -5.43 -13.56
N VAL A 144 4.97 -4.63 -13.86
CA VAL A 144 4.75 -4.10 -15.21
C VAL A 144 5.24 -2.66 -15.22
N GLY A 145 6.53 -2.48 -15.49
CA GLY A 145 7.21 -1.19 -15.43
C GLY A 145 6.69 -0.21 -16.48
N ALA A 146 6.38 1.00 -16.06
CA ALA A 146 6.06 2.13 -16.90
C ALA A 146 7.09 3.25 -16.70
N SER A 147 7.18 4.18 -17.64
CA SER A 147 7.89 5.44 -17.41
C SER A 147 6.96 6.39 -16.67
N GLU A 148 6.94 6.31 -15.34
CA GLU A 148 6.03 7.04 -14.45
C GLU A 148 6.01 8.54 -14.72
N THR A 149 7.18 9.16 -14.88
CA THR A 149 7.31 10.58 -15.17
C THR A 149 6.64 10.98 -16.49
N ARG A 150 6.66 10.08 -17.50
CA ARG A 150 6.08 10.35 -18.83
C ARG A 150 4.63 9.92 -18.95
N PHE A 151 4.27 8.84 -18.25
CA PHE A 151 2.98 8.19 -18.40
C PHE A 151 2.40 7.83 -17.01
N PRO A 152 2.15 8.82 -16.16
CA PRO A 152 1.69 8.58 -14.79
C PRO A 152 0.35 7.82 -14.72
N TRP A 153 -0.46 7.88 -15.77
CA TRP A 153 -1.71 7.13 -15.82
C TRP A 153 -1.53 5.60 -15.85
N MET A 154 -0.37 5.11 -16.33
CA MET A 154 -0.07 3.67 -16.31
C MET A 154 0.32 3.17 -14.93
N ASP A 155 0.83 4.05 -14.11
CA ASP A 155 1.15 3.83 -12.73
C ASP A 155 -0.11 4.01 -11.85
N GLU A 156 -0.55 5.22 -11.71
CA GLU A 156 -1.65 5.60 -10.83
C GLU A 156 -3.03 5.14 -11.32
N GLY A 157 -3.26 5.17 -12.63
CA GLY A 157 -4.56 4.85 -13.21
C GLY A 157 -4.92 3.37 -13.09
N PHE A 158 -3.99 2.47 -13.41
CA PHE A 158 -4.19 1.04 -13.22
C PHE A 158 -4.29 0.69 -11.75
N THR A 159 -3.38 1.19 -10.93
CA THR A 159 -3.37 0.93 -9.49
C THR A 159 -4.63 1.42 -8.80
N GLN A 160 -5.15 2.59 -9.18
CA GLN A 160 -6.41 3.10 -8.63
C GLN A 160 -7.60 2.22 -9.03
N PHE A 161 -7.63 1.71 -10.25
CA PHE A 161 -8.67 0.78 -10.70
C PHE A 161 -8.58 -0.55 -9.95
N ASP A 162 -7.38 -1.11 -9.83
CA ASP A 162 -7.15 -2.38 -9.15
C ASP A 162 -7.45 -2.29 -7.64
N ALA A 163 -7.11 -1.17 -7.01
CA ALA A 163 -7.45 -0.89 -5.62
C ALA A 163 -8.98 -0.87 -5.41
N ALA A 164 -9.73 -0.25 -6.34
CA ALA A 164 -11.18 -0.26 -6.28
C ALA A 164 -11.76 -1.68 -6.37
N GLN A 165 -11.20 -2.55 -7.24
CA GLN A 165 -11.60 -3.95 -7.34
C GLN A 165 -11.25 -4.75 -6.08
N GLY A 166 -10.05 -4.55 -5.51
CA GLY A 166 -9.64 -5.18 -4.25
C GLY A 166 -10.52 -4.78 -3.07
N MET A 167 -10.83 -3.51 -2.94
CA MET A 167 -11.75 -3.00 -1.91
C MET A 167 -13.17 -3.54 -2.05
N ARG A 168 -13.66 -3.67 -3.30
CA ARG A 168 -14.95 -4.31 -3.58
C ARG A 168 -14.96 -5.78 -3.13
N GLN A 169 -13.90 -6.53 -3.39
CA GLN A 169 -13.79 -7.93 -2.97
C GLN A 169 -13.78 -8.09 -1.45
N LEU A 170 -13.17 -7.15 -0.73
CA LEU A 170 -13.09 -7.20 0.73
C LEU A 170 -14.39 -6.78 1.43
N TYR A 171 -15.01 -5.72 0.95
CA TYR A 171 -16.13 -5.07 1.66
C TYR A 171 -17.44 -5.20 0.92
N GLY A 172 -17.44 -5.77 -0.29
CA GLY A 172 -18.61 -5.98 -1.12
C GLY A 172 -19.10 -4.71 -1.81
N GLU A 173 -20.24 -4.86 -2.51
CA GLU A 173 -20.88 -3.74 -3.21
C GLU A 173 -21.39 -2.70 -2.20
N PRO A 174 -21.38 -1.40 -2.57
CA PRO A 174 -21.89 -0.35 -1.70
C PRO A 174 -23.32 -0.60 -1.32
N ARG A 175 -23.59 -0.61 -0.02
CA ARG A 175 -24.96 -0.65 0.50
C ARG A 175 -25.50 0.77 0.63
N THR A 176 -26.75 0.98 0.27
CA THR A 176 -27.44 2.26 0.41
C THR A 176 -27.33 2.74 1.87
N GLY A 177 -26.70 3.89 2.10
CA GLY A 177 -26.51 4.48 3.42
C GLY A 177 -25.26 4.03 4.19
N GLY A 178 -24.40 3.13 3.62
CA GLY A 178 -23.12 2.73 4.21
C GLY A 178 -21.94 3.54 3.66
N ARG A 179 -20.81 3.52 4.37
CA ARG A 179 -19.53 3.95 3.81
C ARG A 179 -19.18 3.05 2.64
N ILE A 180 -18.91 3.68 1.50
CA ILE A 180 -18.66 2.99 0.24
C ILE A 180 -17.22 2.46 0.26
N ALA A 181 -17.08 1.14 0.25
CA ALA A 181 -15.80 0.52 -0.01
C ALA A 181 -15.45 0.52 -1.51
N ASP A 182 -16.45 0.50 -2.38
CA ASP A 182 -16.28 0.62 -3.82
C ASP A 182 -16.12 2.09 -4.23
N GLN A 183 -14.95 2.45 -4.67
CA GLN A 183 -14.59 3.80 -5.08
C GLN A 183 -14.94 4.10 -6.56
N GLU A 184 -15.14 3.07 -7.38
CA GLU A 184 -15.35 3.23 -8.83
C GLU A 184 -16.51 4.16 -9.22
N PRO A 185 -17.72 4.07 -8.61
CA PRO A 185 -18.80 4.96 -8.96
C PRO A 185 -18.49 6.42 -8.68
N GLY A 186 -17.79 6.71 -7.59
CA GLY A 186 -17.37 8.06 -7.21
C GLY A 186 -16.35 8.64 -8.18
N GLN A 187 -15.37 7.85 -8.57
CA GLN A 187 -14.33 8.23 -9.53
C GLN A 187 -14.92 8.46 -10.93
N ARG A 188 -15.80 7.57 -11.38
CA ARG A 188 -16.53 7.74 -12.63
C ARG A 188 -17.34 9.04 -12.67
N ALA A 189 -18.08 9.34 -11.60
CA ALA A 189 -18.84 10.57 -11.49
C ALA A 189 -17.95 11.82 -11.51
N LEU A 190 -16.79 11.76 -10.83
CA LEU A 190 -15.82 12.85 -10.84
C LEU A 190 -15.22 13.07 -12.24
N TYR A 191 -14.85 12.00 -12.93
CA TYR A 191 -14.34 12.07 -14.31
C TYR A 191 -15.37 12.70 -15.24
N ILE A 192 -16.61 12.19 -15.23
CA ILE A 192 -17.70 12.72 -16.07
C ILE A 192 -17.92 14.21 -15.79
N LYS A 193 -17.93 14.62 -14.53
CA LYS A 193 -18.07 16.03 -14.14
C LYS A 193 -16.95 16.89 -14.73
N ARG A 194 -15.69 16.45 -14.66
CA ARG A 194 -14.54 17.17 -15.21
C ARG A 194 -14.59 17.22 -16.73
N ALA A 195 -14.89 16.11 -17.39
CA ALA A 195 -14.99 16.04 -18.85
C ALA A 195 -16.10 16.98 -19.39
N LEU A 196 -17.28 16.99 -18.75
CA LEU A 196 -18.36 17.90 -19.12
C LEU A 196 -18.01 19.38 -18.88
N ALA A 197 -17.13 19.67 -17.94
CA ALA A 197 -16.62 21.02 -17.67
C ALA A 197 -15.47 21.43 -18.61
N GLY A 198 -15.07 20.59 -19.55
CA GLY A 198 -13.92 20.83 -20.44
C GLY A 198 -12.56 20.79 -19.72
N GLN A 199 -12.50 20.14 -18.57
CA GLN A 199 -11.30 19.98 -17.75
C GLN A 199 -10.63 18.62 -17.97
N ASP A 200 -10.99 17.94 -19.03
CA ASP A 200 -10.37 16.67 -19.39
C ASP A 200 -8.93 16.90 -19.84
N GLN A 201 -8.05 15.98 -19.46
CA GLN A 201 -6.63 16.09 -19.73
C GLN A 201 -6.18 15.00 -20.68
N ILE A 202 -5.15 15.29 -21.46
CA ILE A 202 -4.56 14.29 -22.36
C ILE A 202 -3.80 13.27 -21.50
N LEU A 203 -4.18 12.00 -21.58
CA LEU A 203 -3.55 10.91 -20.82
C LEU A 203 -2.04 10.84 -20.97
N MET A 204 -1.53 11.23 -22.15
CA MET A 204 -0.09 11.22 -22.45
C MET A 204 0.65 12.47 -21.98
N THR A 205 0.04 13.28 -21.14
CA THR A 205 0.71 14.44 -20.53
C THR A 205 1.74 13.93 -19.50
N PRO A 206 3.03 14.31 -19.61
CA PRO A 206 4.04 13.99 -18.63
C PRO A 206 3.67 14.51 -17.24
N GLY A 207 4.05 13.77 -16.17
CA GLY A 207 3.66 14.08 -14.81
C GLY A 207 4.08 15.45 -14.31
N ASP A 208 5.25 15.92 -14.71
CA ASP A 208 5.78 17.25 -14.39
C ASP A 208 5.10 18.42 -15.13
N LEU A 209 4.23 18.13 -16.08
CA LEU A 209 3.41 19.11 -16.80
C LEU A 209 1.96 19.18 -16.32
N PHE A 210 1.57 18.35 -15.37
CA PHE A 210 0.27 18.52 -14.71
C PHE A 210 0.28 19.77 -13.82
N PRO A 211 -0.80 20.59 -13.85
CA PRO A 211 -0.89 21.80 -13.05
C PRO A 211 -1.02 21.55 -11.56
#